data_e7e0ce9a49ce4134b2f7adef81c72945
#
_entry.id   e7e0ce9a49ce4134b2f7adef81c72945
#
_cell.length_a   1.000
_cell.length_b   1.000
_cell.length_c   1.000
_cell.angle_alpha   90.00
_cell.angle_beta   90.00
_cell.angle_gamma   90.00
#
_symmetry.space_group_name_H-M   'P 1'
#
loop_
_entity.id
_entity.type
_entity.pdbx_description
1 polymer ?
#
loop_
_entity_poly.entity_id
_entity_poly.type
_entity_poly.pdbx_seq_one_letter_code
_entity_poly.pdbx_strand_id
1 'polypeptide(L)' 'MIVDFDNDPRNSIIYSSSIILAYLKSEKNSKKLNNVFKYCLNKKMEYSVFFLSIDWLFLLGVIKEINERNELVL' A
#
# COMPACT_ATOMS: atom_id res chain seq x y z
N MET A 1 12.57 3.12 -13.94
CA MET A 1 11.63 3.78 -13.06
C MET A 1 12.33 4.32 -11.83
N ILE A 2 11.98 5.52 -11.44
CA ILE A 2 12.54 6.10 -10.23
C ILE A 2 11.69 5.62 -9.06
N VAL A 3 12.33 4.98 -8.12
CA VAL A 3 11.65 4.48 -6.93
C VAL A 3 11.90 5.36 -5.71
N ASP A 4 12.77 6.34 -5.88
CA ASP A 4 13.15 7.26 -4.82
C ASP A 4 13.16 8.65 -5.43
N PHE A 5 12.10 9.41 -5.20
CA PHE A 5 11.87 10.67 -5.90
C PHE A 5 12.80 11.79 -5.48
N ASP A 6 13.24 11.78 -4.23
CA ASP A 6 14.03 12.88 -3.68
C ASP A 6 15.04 12.39 -2.65
N ASN A 7 15.47 11.17 -2.80
CA ASN A 7 16.42 10.52 -1.91
C ASN A 7 15.88 10.33 -0.48
N ASP A 8 14.57 10.49 -0.29
CA ASP A 8 13.94 10.19 0.99
C ASP A 8 13.39 8.78 0.93
N PRO A 9 13.90 7.86 1.76
CA PRO A 9 13.44 6.47 1.74
C PRO A 9 11.93 6.33 1.94
N ARG A 10 11.29 7.28 2.59
CA ARG A 10 9.85 7.23 2.84
C ARG A 10 9.03 7.40 1.56
N ASN A 11 9.64 7.92 0.50
CA ASN A 11 8.99 8.08 -0.79
C ASN A 11 9.28 6.93 -1.73
N SER A 12 10.04 5.94 -1.29
CA SER A 12 10.31 4.74 -2.07
C SER A 12 9.05 3.88 -2.15
N ILE A 13 8.74 3.40 -3.36
CA ILE A 13 7.62 2.49 -3.56
C ILE A 13 7.85 1.18 -2.80
N ILE A 14 9.09 0.72 -2.74
CA ILE A 14 9.43 -0.50 -2.00
C ILE A 14 9.14 -0.32 -0.52
N TYR A 15 9.57 0.80 0.05
CA TYR A 15 9.33 1.10 1.46
C TYR A 15 7.83 1.19 1.74
N SER A 16 7.11 1.95 0.91
CA SER A 16 5.68 2.14 1.08
C SER A 16 4.90 0.83 0.93
N SER A 17 5.30 0.00 -0.02
CA SER A 17 4.69 -1.31 -0.22
C SER A 17 4.89 -2.21 0.99
N SER A 18 6.06 -2.13 1.64
CA SER A 18 6.30 -2.93 2.83
C SER A 18 5.42 -2.50 4.00
N ILE A 19 5.15 -1.20 4.13
CA ILE A 19 4.24 -0.69 5.15
C ILE A 19 2.83 -1.22 4.91
N ILE A 20 2.36 -1.14 3.67
CA ILE A 20 1.03 -1.63 3.31
C ILE A 20 0.92 -3.13 3.58
N LEU A 21 1.92 -3.88 3.16
CA LEU A 21 1.91 -5.32 3.33
C LEU A 21 1.91 -5.72 4.80
N ALA A 22 2.70 -5.05 5.62
CA ALA A 22 2.72 -5.32 7.05
C ALA A 22 1.34 -5.07 7.67
N TYR A 23 0.68 -4.01 7.25
CA TYR A 23 -0.68 -3.70 7.72
C TYR A 23 -1.65 -4.81 7.31
N LEU A 24 -1.58 -5.26 6.06
CA LEU A 24 -2.51 -6.26 5.53
C LEU A 24 -2.29 -7.65 6.12
N LYS A 25 -1.09 -7.95 6.57
CA LYS A 25 -0.79 -9.25 7.16
C LYS A 25 -1.39 -9.42 8.54
N SER A 26 -1.71 -8.34 9.22
CA SER A 26 -2.32 -8.44 10.53
C SER A 26 -3.81 -8.77 10.38
N GLU A 27 -4.24 -9.84 11.01
CA GLU A 27 -5.63 -10.25 10.96
C GLU A 27 -6.56 -9.27 11.68
N LYS A 28 -6.01 -8.48 12.57
CA LYS A 28 -6.78 -7.51 13.34
C LYS A 28 -7.11 -6.27 12.53
N ASN A 29 -6.38 -6.01 11.47
CA ASN A 29 -6.58 -4.81 10.68
C ASN A 29 -7.61 -5.06 9.58
N SER A 30 -8.41 -4.03 9.33
CA SER A 30 -9.35 -4.08 8.22
C SER A 30 -8.60 -4.07 6.89
N LYS A 31 -9.04 -4.91 5.96
CA LYS A 31 -8.47 -4.95 4.63
C LYS A 31 -9.21 -4.05 3.65
N LYS A 32 -10.15 -3.25 4.13
CA LYS A 32 -10.86 -2.31 3.29
C LYS A 32 -9.90 -1.22 2.80
N LEU A 33 -10.01 -0.93 1.51
CA LEU A 33 -9.10 0.02 0.87
C LEU A 33 -9.09 1.38 1.59
N ASN A 34 -10.27 1.88 1.99
CA ASN A 34 -10.34 3.16 2.69
C ASN A 34 -9.57 3.14 4.01
N ASN A 35 -9.64 2.04 4.73
CA ASN A 35 -8.95 1.94 6.02
C ASN A 35 -7.44 1.81 5.84
N VAL A 36 -7.02 1.06 4.83
CA VAL A 36 -5.61 0.96 4.48
C VAL A 36 -5.07 2.34 4.09
N PHE A 37 -5.83 3.05 3.28
CA PHE A 37 -5.46 4.38 2.85
C PHE A 37 -5.31 5.35 4.03
N LYS A 38 -6.27 5.36 4.94
CA LYS A 38 -6.20 6.21 6.14
C LYS A 38 -4.98 5.88 6.99
N TYR A 39 -4.68 4.61 7.16
CA TYR A 39 -3.51 4.20 7.91
C TYR A 39 -2.23 4.75 7.27
N CYS A 40 -2.13 4.63 5.95
CA CYS A 40 -0.96 5.10 5.25
C CYS A 40 -0.82 6.62 5.29
N LEU A 41 -1.94 7.34 5.20
CA LEU A 41 -1.91 8.80 5.33
C LEU A 41 -1.43 9.21 6.70
N ASN A 42 -1.80 8.48 7.75
CA ASN A 42 -1.31 8.76 9.10
C ASN A 42 0.19 8.52 9.23
N LYS A 43 0.75 7.69 8.36
CA LYS A 43 2.20 7.48 8.30
C LYS A 43 2.88 8.49 7.40
N LYS A 44 2.15 9.52 6.97
CA LYS A 44 2.67 10.59 6.10
C LYS A 44 3.07 10.09 4.72
N MET A 45 2.47 9.01 4.27
CA MET A 45 2.66 8.54 2.92
C MET A 45 1.91 9.45 1.96
N GLU A 46 2.56 9.86 0.88
CA GLU A 46 1.90 10.68 -0.11
C GLU A 46 0.86 9.87 -0.87
N TYR A 47 -0.18 10.56 -1.31
CA TYR A 47 -1.31 10.00 -2.03
C TYR A 47 -0.84 9.21 -3.27
N SER A 48 -0.02 9.85 -4.09
CA SER A 48 0.46 9.20 -5.32
C SER A 48 1.32 7.99 -5.02
N VAL A 49 2.13 8.06 -3.99
CA VAL A 49 2.98 6.94 -3.58
C VAL A 49 2.15 5.77 -3.10
N PHE A 50 1.06 6.04 -2.38
CA PHE A 50 0.15 4.99 -1.95
C PHE A 50 -0.41 4.21 -3.14
N PHE A 51 -0.94 4.92 -4.14
CA PHE A 51 -1.54 4.24 -5.28
C PHE A 51 -0.52 3.52 -6.15
N LEU A 52 0.66 4.09 -6.31
CA LEU A 52 1.74 3.39 -7.02
C LEU A 52 2.16 2.11 -6.29
N SER A 53 2.16 2.16 -4.97
CA SER A 53 2.52 0.99 -4.16
C SER A 53 1.46 -0.11 -4.27
N ILE A 54 0.19 0.27 -4.29
CA ILE A 54 -0.90 -0.69 -4.51
C ILE A 54 -0.75 -1.35 -5.87
N ASP A 55 -0.49 -0.57 -6.92
CA ASP A 55 -0.27 -1.13 -8.26
C ASP A 55 0.92 -2.08 -8.28
N TRP A 56 1.99 -1.72 -7.60
CA TRP A 56 3.18 -2.55 -7.50
C TRP A 56 2.87 -3.90 -6.85
N LEU A 57 2.07 -3.88 -5.78
CA LEU A 57 1.69 -5.11 -5.10
C LEU A 57 0.77 -5.98 -5.97
N PHE A 58 -0.07 -5.38 -6.81
CA PHE A 58 -0.83 -6.13 -7.81
C PHE A 58 0.09 -6.79 -8.82
N LEU A 59 1.05 -6.05 -9.33
CA LEU A 59 1.98 -6.58 -10.33
C LEU A 59 2.80 -7.75 -9.78
N LEU A 60 3.14 -7.69 -8.51
CA LEU A 60 3.88 -8.78 -7.85
C LEU A 60 3.00 -9.99 -7.51
N GLY A 61 1.69 -9.85 -7.66
CA GLY A 61 0.76 -10.90 -7.31
C GLY A 61 0.47 -11.03 -5.82
N VAL A 62 0.91 -10.07 -5.03
CA VAL A 62 0.64 -10.07 -3.59
C VAL A 62 -0.82 -9.73 -3.32
N ILE A 63 -1.31 -8.68 -3.99
CA ILE A 63 -2.74 -8.35 -3.96
C ILE A 63 -3.35 -8.95 -5.21
N LYS A 64 -4.34 -9.81 -5.04
CA LYS A 64 -4.94 -10.52 -6.17
C LYS A 64 -6.13 -9.80 -6.76
N GLU A 65 -6.92 -9.15 -5.92
CA GLU A 65 -8.09 -8.41 -6.38
C GLU A 65 -8.59 -7.48 -5.28
N ILE A 66 -9.50 -6.59 -5.66
CA ILE A 66 -10.31 -5.83 -4.71
C ILE A 66 -11.72 -6.37 -4.88
N ASN A 67 -12.27 -6.91 -3.80
CA ASN A 67 -13.57 -7.57 -3.87
C ASN A 67 -14.73 -6.58 -3.84
N GLU A 68 -15.95 -7.09 -3.82
CA GLU A 68 -17.16 -6.26 -3.85
C GLU A 68 -17.29 -5.35 -2.63
N ARG A 69 -16.62 -5.69 -1.55
CA ARG A 69 -16.65 -4.91 -0.31
C ARG A 69 -15.52 -3.91 -0.24
N ASN A 70 -14.81 -3.70 -1.34
CA ASN A 70 -13.61 -2.85 -1.38
C ASN A 70 -12.51 -3.34 -0.44
N GLU A 71 -12.39 -4.63 -0.28
CA GLU A 71 -11.34 -5.25 0.52
C GLU A 71 -10.26 -5.79 -0.38
N LEU A 72 -9.01 -5.61 0.04
CA LEU A 72 -7.87 -6.15 -0.69
C LEU A 72 -7.75 -7.64 -0.38
N VAL A 73 -7.69 -8.44 -1.43
CA VAL A 73 -7.58 -9.90 -1.31
C VAL A 73 -6.15 -10.31 -1.61
N LEU A 74 -5.55 -11.01 -0.66
CA LEU A 74 -4.16 -11.49 -0.77
C LEU A 74 -4.07 -12.89 -1.32
#